data_d6a10b65e82e2de77286930cee3ac69c
#
_entry.id   d6a10b65e82e2de77286930cee3ac69c
#
_cell.length_a   1.000
_cell.length_b   1.000
_cell.length_c   1.000
_cell.angle_alpha   90.00
_cell.angle_beta   90.00
_cell.angle_gamma   90.00
#
_symmetry.space_group_name_H-M   'P 1'
#
loop_
_entity.id
_entity.type
_entity.pdbx_description
1 polymer ?
#
loop_
_entity_poly.entity_id
_entity_poly.type
_entity_poly.pdbx_seq_one_letter_code
_entity_poly.pdbx_strand_id
1 'polypeptide(L)'
;MSSATPRRDFLKHSAWLSLAALGLTARAAEPAPAGKLSRLRTSLNAYSFYVELNLGLKEPNNPKGMNMHQLLNFAAEAGFDAIDVTGYFFASYPKVPTDAEIFAVKHEAFRLGLEISGSGVKNDFTTADKAIRAEGVQRIKDWVEVCVKLGAPVLRVFADTNIPGKKWADVSGGATRDQVEGWMADDYRACSEFAAKHGIFIGVQNHGDFLTSGAEHVSLLKRVNHPNCRAIVDTGKYLTADPYVDIALAAPFAVNWQVKETPFGKPNKPLTDMRKIVKIARDAGYNGYLPIESLPMGRKDYDTPGELKRMLKELKAAIAE
;
A
#
# COMPACT_ATOMS: atom_id res chain seq x y z
N MET A 1 68.55 18.73 8.63
CA MET A 1 68.44 18.11 7.30
C MET A 1 67.10 17.45 7.18
N SER A 2 66.18 18.12 6.52
CA SER A 2 64.78 17.71 6.33
C SER A 2 64.68 16.92 5.05
N SER A 3 64.05 15.76 5.05
CA SER A 3 63.67 15.03 3.84
C SER A 3 62.17 14.91 3.78
N ALA A 4 61.58 15.76 2.94
CA ALA A 4 60.18 15.70 2.59
C ALA A 4 59.96 14.56 1.58
N THR A 5 59.02 13.65 1.91
CA THR A 5 58.55 12.61 0.99
C THR A 5 57.41 13.17 0.14
N PRO A 6 57.43 13.05 -1.22
CA PRO A 6 56.45 13.67 -2.08
C PRO A 6 55.11 12.89 -2.11
N ARG A 7 54.05 13.66 -1.90
CA ARG A 7 52.65 13.27 -2.15
C ARG A 7 52.36 13.25 -3.67
N ARG A 8 52.78 12.24 -4.37
CA ARG A 8 52.47 12.08 -5.82
C ARG A 8 52.61 10.65 -6.25
N ASP A 9 51.72 9.75 -5.89
CA ASP A 9 51.53 8.45 -6.56
C ASP A 9 50.20 7.76 -6.25
N PHE A 10 49.13 8.56 -5.95
CA PHE A 10 47.81 8.00 -5.70
C PHE A 10 46.83 8.09 -6.88
N LEU A 11 47.31 8.45 -8.09
CA LEU A 11 46.44 8.71 -9.27
C LEU A 11 46.87 7.94 -10.51
N LYS A 12 47.26 6.67 -10.42
CA LYS A 12 47.50 5.84 -11.61
C LYS A 12 47.01 4.40 -11.45
N HIS A 13 45.78 4.18 -10.99
CA HIS A 13 45.06 2.95 -11.26
C HIS A 13 43.61 3.32 -11.58
N SER A 14 43.40 3.95 -12.72
CA SER A 14 42.10 4.01 -13.39
C SER A 14 41.80 2.62 -13.92
N ALA A 15 41.35 1.72 -13.02
CA ALA A 15 40.72 0.50 -13.45
C ALA A 15 39.39 0.87 -14.13
N TRP A 16 39.31 0.54 -15.39
CA TRP A 16 38.10 0.55 -16.18
C TRP A 16 37.09 -0.39 -15.50
N LEU A 17 36.22 0.16 -14.64
CA LEU A 17 35.00 -0.51 -14.24
C LEU A 17 34.07 -0.44 -15.48
N SER A 18 34.11 -1.51 -16.26
CA SER A 18 33.04 -1.85 -17.19
C SER A 18 31.74 -1.86 -16.41
N LEU A 19 30.87 -0.87 -16.61
CA LEU A 19 29.46 -0.99 -16.26
C LEU A 19 28.93 -2.15 -17.12
N ALA A 20 29.00 -3.37 -16.58
CA ALA A 20 28.14 -4.43 -17.05
C ALA A 20 26.71 -3.93 -16.76
N ALA A 21 26.02 -3.51 -17.81
CA ALA A 21 24.60 -3.32 -17.80
C ALA A 21 24.02 -4.67 -17.34
N LEU A 22 23.72 -4.78 -16.05
CA LEU A 22 22.88 -5.84 -15.52
C LEU A 22 21.55 -5.69 -16.26
N GLY A 23 21.39 -6.43 -17.33
CA GLY A 23 20.13 -6.63 -17.97
C GLY A 23 19.18 -7.25 -16.96
N LEU A 24 18.47 -6.40 -16.22
CA LEU A 24 17.31 -6.79 -15.46
C LEU A 24 16.26 -7.22 -16.48
N THR A 25 16.36 -8.46 -16.95
CA THR A 25 15.25 -9.12 -17.63
C THR A 25 14.09 -9.08 -16.63
N ALA A 26 13.00 -8.41 -17.00
CA ALA A 26 11.77 -8.38 -16.23
C ALA A 26 11.32 -9.83 -15.99
N ARG A 27 11.66 -10.35 -14.81
CA ARG A 27 11.27 -11.69 -14.39
C ARG A 27 9.84 -11.59 -13.87
N ALA A 28 9.00 -12.56 -14.24
CA ALA A 28 7.63 -12.67 -13.74
C ALA A 28 7.52 -12.37 -12.25
N ALA A 29 6.37 -11.86 -11.80
CA ALA A 29 6.07 -11.69 -10.39
C ALA A 29 6.08 -13.07 -9.71
N GLU A 30 7.28 -13.49 -9.27
CA GLU A 30 7.45 -14.72 -8.49
C GLU A 30 7.17 -14.42 -7.02
N PRO A 31 6.63 -15.38 -6.27
CA PRO A 31 6.50 -15.24 -4.82
C PRO A 31 7.87 -14.94 -4.19
N ALA A 32 7.87 -14.14 -3.12
CA ALA A 32 9.08 -13.90 -2.36
C ALA A 32 9.64 -15.24 -1.84
N PRO A 33 10.98 -15.46 -1.90
CA PRO A 33 11.55 -16.67 -1.31
C PRO A 33 11.23 -16.71 0.18
N ALA A 34 10.76 -17.87 0.68
CA ALA A 34 10.50 -18.08 2.09
C ALA A 34 11.81 -17.84 2.88
N GLY A 35 11.88 -16.73 3.59
CA GLY A 35 13.04 -16.33 4.36
C GLY A 35 12.96 -16.83 5.79
N LYS A 36 14.11 -17.20 6.38
CA LYS A 36 14.19 -17.66 7.77
C LYS A 36 13.97 -16.54 8.82
N LEU A 37 13.95 -15.26 8.41
CA LEU A 37 13.78 -14.11 9.29
C LEU A 37 12.66 -13.22 8.72
N SER A 38 11.51 -13.23 9.37
CA SER A 38 10.43 -12.31 9.09
C SER A 38 10.48 -11.16 10.10
N ARG A 39 10.68 -9.94 9.61
CA ARG A 39 10.63 -8.70 10.39
C ARG A 39 9.33 -7.99 10.11
N LEU A 40 8.34 -8.24 10.95
CA LEU A 40 7.04 -7.61 10.86
C LEU A 40 6.99 -6.37 11.76
N ARG A 41 6.39 -5.29 11.26
CA ARG A 41 6.19 -4.03 11.98
C ARG A 41 4.76 -3.59 11.83
N THR A 42 4.28 -2.82 12.81
CA THR A 42 2.93 -2.32 12.83
C THR A 42 2.82 -1.00 12.08
N SER A 43 1.70 -0.76 11.41
CA SER A 43 1.41 0.53 10.79
C SER A 43 -0.06 0.89 10.98
N LEU A 44 -0.37 2.19 10.97
CA LEU A 44 -1.73 2.69 10.93
C LEU A 44 -2.11 3.03 9.50
N ASN A 45 -3.23 2.51 9.00
CA ASN A 45 -3.81 3.01 7.75
C ASN A 45 -4.66 4.25 8.03
N ALA A 46 -4.32 5.37 7.40
CA ALA A 46 -5.01 6.66 7.57
C ALA A 46 -6.51 6.59 7.31
N TYR A 47 -6.96 5.67 6.44
CA TYR A 47 -8.38 5.52 6.12
C TYR A 47 -9.24 5.09 7.31
N SER A 48 -8.64 4.60 8.39
CA SER A 48 -9.35 4.33 9.66
C SER A 48 -10.08 5.57 10.19
N PHE A 49 -9.54 6.76 9.94
CA PHE A 49 -10.11 8.04 10.34
C PHE A 49 -10.73 8.81 9.16
N TYR A 50 -11.26 8.07 8.16
CA TYR A 50 -11.77 8.72 6.94
C TYR A 50 -12.91 9.71 7.19
N VAL A 51 -13.72 9.51 8.22
CA VAL A 51 -14.81 10.42 8.59
C VAL A 51 -14.24 11.73 9.11
N GLU A 52 -13.37 11.65 10.10
CA GLU A 52 -12.75 12.80 10.78
C GLU A 52 -11.81 13.57 9.83
N LEU A 53 -11.01 12.85 9.02
CA LEU A 53 -10.11 13.46 8.05
C LEU A 53 -10.87 14.19 6.93
N ASN A 54 -11.95 13.59 6.38
CA ASN A 54 -12.79 14.28 5.40
C ASN A 54 -13.50 15.48 6.01
N LEU A 55 -13.91 15.40 7.28
CA LEU A 55 -14.53 16.52 7.98
C LEU A 55 -13.48 17.65 8.18
N GLY A 56 -12.27 17.33 8.60
CA GLY A 56 -11.19 18.30 8.74
C GLY A 56 -10.79 18.98 7.43
N LEU A 57 -10.84 18.27 6.30
CA LEU A 57 -10.61 18.86 4.98
C LEU A 57 -11.72 19.83 4.55
N LYS A 58 -12.98 19.53 4.86
CA LYS A 58 -14.14 20.35 4.50
C LYS A 58 -14.32 21.53 5.46
N GLU A 59 -14.07 21.32 6.72
CA GLU A 59 -14.30 22.24 7.83
C GLU A 59 -13.07 22.26 8.74
N PRO A 60 -11.99 22.97 8.38
CA PRO A 60 -10.70 22.91 9.10
C PRO A 60 -10.76 23.28 10.59
N ASN A 61 -11.78 24.04 10.99
CA ASN A 61 -11.98 24.49 12.38
C ASN A 61 -13.02 23.66 13.13
N ASN A 62 -13.56 22.59 12.54
CA ASN A 62 -14.53 21.72 13.21
C ASN A 62 -13.80 20.87 14.27
N PRO A 63 -14.22 20.95 15.56
CA PRO A 63 -13.53 20.21 16.64
C PRO A 63 -13.67 18.68 16.53
N LYS A 64 -14.55 18.17 15.68
CA LYS A 64 -14.69 16.74 15.37
C LYS A 64 -13.88 16.33 14.15
N GLY A 65 -13.33 17.29 13.40
CA GLY A 65 -12.46 17.04 12.27
C GLY A 65 -11.03 16.68 12.74
N MET A 66 -10.30 16.00 11.89
CA MET A 66 -8.89 15.64 12.08
C MET A 66 -8.08 16.12 10.87
N ASN A 67 -6.89 16.61 11.09
CA ASN A 67 -5.91 16.89 10.05
C ASN A 67 -4.77 15.86 10.09
N MET A 68 -3.89 15.91 9.09
CA MET A 68 -2.77 14.97 8.97
C MET A 68 -1.83 15.02 10.17
N HIS A 69 -1.57 16.20 10.73
CA HIS A 69 -0.72 16.35 11.92
C HIS A 69 -1.31 15.63 13.14
N GLN A 70 -2.61 15.79 13.39
CA GLN A 70 -3.31 15.09 14.48
C GLN A 70 -3.32 13.56 14.28
N LEU A 71 -3.46 13.11 13.03
CA LEU A 71 -3.37 11.68 12.70
C LEU A 71 -1.99 11.10 13.00
N LEU A 72 -0.91 11.81 12.61
CA LEU A 72 0.47 11.41 12.90
C LEU A 72 0.73 11.33 14.40
N ASN A 73 0.30 12.34 15.17
CA ASN A 73 0.42 12.33 16.63
C ASN A 73 -0.33 11.15 17.26
N PHE A 74 -1.58 10.88 16.82
CA PHE A 74 -2.31 9.69 17.28
C PHE A 74 -1.55 8.40 17.01
N ALA A 75 -0.99 8.22 15.81
CA ALA A 75 -0.23 7.03 15.46
C ALA A 75 0.98 6.82 16.38
N ALA A 76 1.73 7.89 16.65
CA ALA A 76 2.89 7.87 17.54
C ALA A 76 2.50 7.60 18.99
N GLU A 77 1.50 8.30 19.53
CA GLU A 77 1.00 8.13 20.89
C GLU A 77 0.42 6.74 21.14
N ALA A 78 -0.27 6.17 20.15
CA ALA A 78 -0.77 4.79 20.21
C ALA A 78 0.37 3.76 20.15
N GLY A 79 1.54 4.14 19.66
CA GLY A 79 2.74 3.31 19.58
C GLY A 79 2.83 2.49 18.29
N PHE A 80 2.29 2.95 17.17
CA PHE A 80 2.57 2.37 15.86
C PHE A 80 4.02 2.63 15.45
N ASP A 81 4.59 1.72 14.65
CA ASP A 81 5.94 1.88 14.09
C ASP A 81 5.92 2.74 12.83
N ALA A 82 4.78 2.78 12.12
CA ALA A 82 4.63 3.47 10.85
C ALA A 82 3.20 3.92 10.58
N ILE A 83 3.04 4.66 9.49
CA ILE A 83 1.73 5.10 8.97
C ILE A 83 1.65 4.91 7.45
N ASP A 84 0.51 4.45 6.95
CA ASP A 84 0.12 4.50 5.54
C ASP A 84 -0.65 5.79 5.30
N VAL A 85 0.01 6.75 4.64
CA VAL A 85 -0.53 8.08 4.38
C VAL A 85 -1.35 8.04 3.09
N THR A 86 -2.66 7.89 3.24
CA THR A 86 -3.57 7.83 2.10
C THR A 86 -3.68 9.17 1.38
N GLY A 87 -3.42 9.19 0.07
CA GLY A 87 -3.32 10.38 -0.76
C GLY A 87 -4.56 11.26 -0.77
N TYR A 88 -5.78 10.68 -0.63
CA TYR A 88 -7.02 11.47 -0.65
C TYR A 88 -7.24 12.34 0.59
N PHE A 89 -6.34 12.32 1.55
CA PHE A 89 -6.36 13.22 2.72
C PHE A 89 -5.38 14.39 2.60
N PHE A 90 -4.73 14.55 1.45
CA PHE A 90 -4.13 15.82 1.08
C PHE A 90 -5.19 16.75 0.47
N ALA A 91 -5.18 18.03 0.87
CA ALA A 91 -6.22 18.98 0.46
C ALA A 91 -6.28 19.22 -1.06
N SER A 92 -5.15 19.03 -1.75
CA SER A 92 -5.04 19.16 -3.21
C SER A 92 -5.58 17.98 -4.01
N TYR A 93 -5.81 16.82 -3.36
CA TYR A 93 -6.23 15.60 -4.08
C TYR A 93 -7.48 15.84 -4.96
N PRO A 94 -7.52 15.34 -6.21
CA PRO A 94 -6.64 14.35 -6.86
C PRO A 94 -5.34 14.91 -7.46
N LYS A 95 -5.13 16.22 -7.45
CA LYS A 95 -3.86 16.82 -7.85
C LYS A 95 -2.78 16.45 -6.83
N VAL A 96 -1.51 16.46 -7.28
CA VAL A 96 -0.39 16.26 -6.37
C VAL A 96 -0.28 17.42 -5.38
N PRO A 97 0.05 17.15 -4.10
CA PRO A 97 0.34 18.20 -3.14
C PRO A 97 1.65 18.92 -3.49
N THR A 98 1.81 20.13 -2.96
CA THR A 98 3.07 20.87 -3.07
C THR A 98 4.19 20.16 -2.32
N ASP A 99 5.43 20.40 -2.72
CA ASP A 99 6.61 19.87 -2.02
C ASP A 99 6.62 20.26 -0.53
N ALA A 100 6.16 21.47 -0.23
CA ALA A 100 6.06 21.95 1.16
C ALA A 100 5.09 21.09 1.99
N GLU A 101 3.92 20.73 1.43
CA GLU A 101 2.95 19.86 2.11
C GLU A 101 3.50 18.43 2.27
N ILE A 102 4.14 17.88 1.23
CA ILE A 102 4.75 16.54 1.29
C ILE A 102 5.85 16.49 2.37
N PHE A 103 6.74 17.47 2.36
CA PHE A 103 7.87 17.52 3.30
C PHE A 103 7.41 17.84 4.73
N ALA A 104 6.34 18.61 4.92
CA ALA A 104 5.76 18.82 6.26
C ALA A 104 5.30 17.49 6.87
N VAL A 105 4.58 16.65 6.12
CA VAL A 105 4.16 15.31 6.56
C VAL A 105 5.37 14.41 6.85
N LYS A 106 6.36 14.38 5.95
CA LYS A 106 7.58 13.59 6.11
C LYS A 106 8.38 13.99 7.34
N HIS A 107 8.60 15.28 7.54
CA HIS A 107 9.37 15.80 8.68
C HIS A 107 8.65 15.53 10.00
N GLU A 108 7.32 15.70 10.03
CA GLU A 108 6.54 15.43 11.22
C GLU A 108 6.55 13.92 11.57
N ALA A 109 6.36 13.03 10.59
CA ALA A 109 6.48 11.60 10.80
C ALA A 109 7.86 11.24 11.38
N PHE A 110 8.95 11.77 10.80
CA PHE A 110 10.31 11.55 11.29
C PHE A 110 10.49 12.05 12.73
N ARG A 111 10.01 13.27 13.03
CA ARG A 111 10.09 13.87 14.38
C ARG A 111 9.36 13.03 15.43
N LEU A 112 8.27 12.38 15.04
CA LEU A 112 7.48 11.49 15.88
C LEU A 112 8.02 10.05 15.94
N GLY A 113 9.10 9.73 15.23
CA GLY A 113 9.67 8.38 15.15
C GLY A 113 8.84 7.40 14.32
N LEU A 114 7.96 7.90 13.44
CA LEU A 114 7.15 7.10 12.54
C LEU A 114 7.83 6.94 11.18
N GLU A 115 7.80 5.72 10.63
CA GLU A 115 8.10 5.48 9.23
C GLU A 115 6.82 5.65 8.37
N ILE A 116 6.99 5.88 7.07
CA ILE A 116 5.86 5.90 6.12
C ILE A 116 5.83 4.57 5.39
N SER A 117 4.84 3.74 5.68
CA SER A 117 4.73 2.37 5.14
C SER A 117 4.15 2.31 3.74
N GLY A 118 3.47 3.35 3.29
CA GLY A 118 2.83 3.43 1.99
C GLY A 118 1.99 4.67 1.82
N SER A 119 1.44 4.81 0.63
CA SER A 119 0.38 5.76 0.29
C SER A 119 -0.64 5.09 -0.63
N GLY A 120 -1.71 5.78 -0.99
CA GLY A 120 -2.73 5.21 -1.86
C GLY A 120 -3.53 6.24 -2.62
N VAL A 121 -3.91 5.90 -3.84
CA VAL A 121 -4.73 6.74 -4.73
C VAL A 121 -5.88 5.94 -5.33
N LYS A 122 -6.90 6.66 -5.79
CA LYS A 122 -8.02 6.07 -6.53
C LYS A 122 -7.68 5.98 -8.01
N ASN A 123 -8.01 4.86 -8.63
CA ASN A 123 -7.99 4.63 -10.07
C ASN A 123 -9.20 3.77 -10.44
N ASP A 124 -9.63 3.82 -11.69
CA ASP A 124 -10.63 2.91 -12.23
C ASP A 124 -10.09 2.29 -13.52
N PHE A 125 -9.61 1.05 -13.41
CA PHE A 125 -9.13 0.28 -14.55
C PHE A 125 -10.12 -0.80 -14.98
N THR A 126 -11.31 -0.85 -14.36
CA THR A 126 -12.37 -1.78 -14.77
C THR A 126 -13.26 -1.22 -15.86
N THR A 127 -13.22 0.10 -16.08
CA THR A 127 -14.05 0.77 -17.10
C THR A 127 -13.57 0.50 -18.52
N ALA A 128 -14.54 0.40 -19.45
CA ALA A 128 -14.27 0.36 -20.90
C ALA A 128 -13.74 1.69 -21.45
N ASP A 129 -13.94 2.80 -20.73
CA ASP A 129 -13.50 4.13 -21.14
C ASP A 129 -11.97 4.24 -21.03
N LYS A 130 -11.31 4.26 -22.18
CA LYS A 130 -9.85 4.38 -22.28
C LYS A 130 -9.31 5.71 -21.75
N ALA A 131 -10.10 6.81 -21.83
CA ALA A 131 -9.68 8.11 -21.34
C ALA A 131 -9.60 8.11 -19.81
N ILE A 132 -10.61 7.55 -19.13
CA ILE A 132 -10.62 7.39 -17.67
C ILE A 132 -9.44 6.51 -17.22
N ARG A 133 -9.15 5.40 -17.92
CA ARG A 133 -7.99 4.56 -17.61
C ARG A 133 -6.66 5.30 -17.80
N ALA A 134 -6.51 6.05 -18.90
CA ALA A 134 -5.31 6.85 -19.16
C ALA A 134 -5.07 7.92 -18.08
N GLU A 135 -6.14 8.60 -17.63
CA GLU A 135 -6.07 9.53 -16.49
C GLU A 135 -5.64 8.81 -15.20
N GLY A 136 -6.16 7.60 -14.98
CA GLY A 136 -5.75 6.75 -13.86
C GLY A 136 -4.27 6.40 -13.89
N VAL A 137 -3.75 6.01 -15.06
CA VAL A 137 -2.32 5.73 -15.26
C VAL A 137 -1.47 6.98 -14.98
N GLN A 138 -1.88 8.15 -15.50
CA GLN A 138 -1.14 9.39 -15.26
C GLN A 138 -1.16 9.76 -13.78
N ARG A 139 -2.31 9.70 -13.12
CA ARG A 139 -2.44 9.96 -11.67
C ARG A 139 -1.51 9.05 -10.86
N ILE A 140 -1.46 7.77 -11.19
CA ILE A 140 -0.56 6.83 -10.49
C ILE A 140 0.90 7.24 -10.69
N LYS A 141 1.32 7.62 -11.90
CA LYS A 141 2.69 8.10 -12.16
C LYS A 141 3.02 9.35 -11.36
N ASP A 142 2.13 10.34 -11.35
CA ASP A 142 2.31 11.56 -10.57
C ASP A 142 2.45 11.27 -9.06
N TRP A 143 1.67 10.31 -8.54
CA TRP A 143 1.72 9.92 -7.14
C TRP A 143 2.88 8.97 -6.80
N VAL A 144 3.47 8.29 -7.76
CA VAL A 144 4.76 7.61 -7.58
C VAL A 144 5.84 8.64 -7.20
N GLU A 145 5.88 9.80 -7.85
CA GLU A 145 6.83 10.87 -7.50
C GLU A 145 6.56 11.45 -6.10
N VAL A 146 5.27 11.55 -5.70
CA VAL A 146 4.90 11.92 -4.32
C VAL A 146 5.43 10.88 -3.33
N CYS A 147 5.28 9.57 -3.62
CA CYS A 147 5.80 8.50 -2.78
C CYS A 147 7.33 8.59 -2.60
N VAL A 148 8.07 8.90 -3.66
CA VAL A 148 9.53 9.14 -3.57
C VAL A 148 9.84 10.25 -2.58
N LYS A 149 9.16 11.39 -2.70
CA LYS A 149 9.36 12.55 -1.81
C LYS A 149 8.98 12.25 -0.37
N LEU A 150 7.87 11.54 -0.14
CA LEU A 150 7.43 11.07 1.17
C LEU A 150 8.40 10.05 1.78
N GLY A 151 9.07 9.25 0.95
CA GLY A 151 9.81 8.08 1.38
C GLY A 151 8.92 6.83 1.55
N ALA A 152 7.72 6.85 0.97
CA ALA A 152 6.80 5.71 0.97
C ALA A 152 7.23 4.66 -0.07
N PRO A 153 7.46 3.40 0.31
CA PRO A 153 7.96 2.38 -0.63
C PRO A 153 6.88 1.82 -1.55
N VAL A 154 5.60 2.03 -1.23
CA VAL A 154 4.46 1.40 -1.91
C VAL A 154 3.40 2.44 -2.21
N LEU A 155 2.89 2.43 -3.44
CA LEU A 155 1.67 3.13 -3.83
C LEU A 155 0.54 2.12 -4.05
N ARG A 156 -0.48 2.17 -3.18
CA ARG A 156 -1.68 1.34 -3.28
C ARG A 156 -2.63 1.87 -4.35
N VAL A 157 -3.13 0.94 -5.16
CA VAL A 157 -4.11 1.16 -6.22
C VAL A 157 -5.24 0.14 -6.14
N PHE A 158 -6.36 0.39 -6.79
CA PHE A 158 -7.55 -0.45 -6.72
C PHE A 158 -7.80 -1.26 -8.00
N ALA A 159 -8.42 -2.44 -7.82
CA ALA A 159 -8.93 -3.29 -8.88
C ALA A 159 -10.47 -3.30 -8.92
N ASP A 160 -11.10 -2.15 -8.71
CA ASP A 160 -12.53 -1.97 -8.76
C ASP A 160 -12.91 -0.60 -9.37
N THR A 161 -14.21 -0.37 -9.59
CA THR A 161 -14.67 0.93 -10.01
C THR A 161 -14.75 1.91 -8.85
N ASN A 162 -14.46 3.18 -9.12
CA ASN A 162 -14.61 4.28 -8.16
C ASN A 162 -16.00 4.90 -8.15
N ILE A 163 -16.93 4.42 -8.98
CA ILE A 163 -18.29 4.97 -9.07
C ILE A 163 -19.13 4.39 -7.94
N PRO A 164 -19.63 5.22 -7.00
CA PRO A 164 -20.43 4.72 -5.89
C PRO A 164 -21.64 3.91 -6.37
N GLY A 165 -21.86 2.74 -5.75
CA GLY A 165 -22.99 1.86 -6.05
C GLY A 165 -22.88 1.07 -7.36
N LYS A 166 -21.79 1.23 -8.11
CA LYS A 166 -21.51 0.44 -9.32
C LYS A 166 -20.54 -0.68 -9.02
N LYS A 167 -20.58 -1.70 -9.88
CA LYS A 167 -19.64 -2.82 -9.94
C LYS A 167 -18.82 -2.74 -11.21
N TRP A 168 -17.70 -3.46 -11.25
CA TRP A 168 -16.85 -3.53 -12.43
C TRP A 168 -17.65 -3.89 -13.72
N ALA A 169 -18.64 -4.77 -13.59
CA ALA A 169 -19.47 -5.20 -14.73
C ALA A 169 -20.35 -4.06 -15.28
N ASP A 170 -20.76 -3.11 -14.41
CA ASP A 170 -21.61 -1.97 -14.83
C ASP A 170 -20.84 -0.94 -15.66
N VAL A 171 -19.53 -0.92 -15.56
CA VAL A 171 -18.65 0.07 -16.22
C VAL A 171 -17.81 -0.54 -17.33
N SER A 172 -17.78 -1.86 -17.44
CA SER A 172 -16.96 -2.60 -18.42
C SER A 172 -17.48 -2.52 -19.87
N GLY A 173 -18.62 -1.87 -20.12
CA GLY A 173 -19.20 -1.78 -21.46
C GLY A 173 -19.64 -3.13 -22.04
N GLY A 174 -19.95 -4.12 -21.19
CA GLY A 174 -20.31 -5.47 -21.60
C GLY A 174 -19.12 -6.39 -21.92
N ALA A 175 -17.90 -5.96 -21.63
CA ALA A 175 -16.72 -6.79 -21.79
C ALA A 175 -16.73 -7.98 -20.84
N THR A 176 -16.15 -9.10 -21.29
CA THR A 176 -15.95 -10.26 -20.42
C THR A 176 -14.92 -9.97 -19.33
N ARG A 177 -14.95 -10.74 -18.23
CA ARG A 177 -13.96 -10.63 -17.16
C ARG A 177 -12.54 -10.76 -17.69
N ASP A 178 -12.28 -11.69 -18.61
CA ASP A 178 -10.95 -11.88 -19.21
C ASP A 178 -10.48 -10.64 -20.00
N GLN A 179 -11.39 -10.00 -20.74
CA GLN A 179 -11.08 -8.76 -21.46
C GLN A 179 -10.76 -7.61 -20.49
N VAL A 180 -11.56 -7.48 -19.41
CA VAL A 180 -11.31 -6.47 -18.36
C VAL A 180 -9.96 -6.73 -17.68
N GLU A 181 -9.68 -7.97 -17.27
CA GLU A 181 -8.39 -8.34 -16.67
C GLU A 181 -7.22 -8.05 -17.62
N GLY A 182 -7.44 -8.25 -18.94
CA GLY A 182 -6.44 -7.97 -19.97
C GLY A 182 -6.01 -6.51 -19.98
N TRP A 183 -6.94 -5.57 -20.13
CA TRP A 183 -6.58 -4.15 -20.16
C TRP A 183 -6.13 -3.62 -18.81
N MET A 184 -6.67 -4.12 -17.70
CA MET A 184 -6.17 -3.81 -16.36
C MET A 184 -4.70 -4.21 -16.21
N ALA A 185 -4.33 -5.39 -16.70
CA ALA A 185 -2.96 -5.87 -16.65
C ALA A 185 -2.01 -4.97 -17.44
N ASP A 186 -2.42 -4.48 -18.60
CA ASP A 186 -1.62 -3.56 -19.41
C ASP A 186 -1.45 -2.21 -18.72
N ASP A 187 -2.54 -1.65 -18.13
CA ASP A 187 -2.50 -0.38 -17.39
C ASP A 187 -1.61 -0.48 -16.13
N TYR A 188 -1.72 -1.57 -15.35
CA TYR A 188 -0.84 -1.79 -14.19
C TYR A 188 0.61 -2.04 -14.60
N ARG A 189 0.86 -2.70 -15.74
CA ARG A 189 2.23 -2.89 -16.24
C ARG A 189 2.87 -1.55 -16.57
N ALA A 190 2.15 -0.66 -17.26
CA ALA A 190 2.64 0.68 -17.58
C ALA A 190 2.93 1.52 -16.32
N CYS A 191 2.09 1.40 -15.27
CA CYS A 191 2.33 2.02 -13.98
C CYS A 191 3.57 1.44 -13.29
N SER A 192 3.73 0.12 -13.32
CA SER A 192 4.81 -0.60 -12.64
C SER A 192 6.17 -0.39 -13.30
N GLU A 193 6.22 -0.30 -14.63
CA GLU A 193 7.43 0.06 -15.38
C GLU A 193 7.92 1.47 -15.03
N PHE A 194 6.99 2.41 -14.83
CA PHE A 194 7.33 3.76 -14.36
C PHE A 194 7.82 3.70 -12.91
N ALA A 195 7.05 3.08 -12.02
CA ALA A 195 7.34 2.98 -10.59
C ALA A 195 8.68 2.30 -10.30
N ALA A 196 9.07 1.30 -11.10
CA ALA A 196 10.34 0.60 -10.98
C ALA A 196 11.55 1.54 -11.13
N LYS A 197 11.47 2.55 -12.01
CA LYS A 197 12.52 3.56 -12.21
C LYS A 197 12.72 4.45 -10.99
N HIS A 198 11.72 4.50 -10.11
CA HIS A 198 11.71 5.31 -8.90
C HIS A 198 11.87 4.45 -7.62
N GLY A 199 12.04 3.14 -7.75
CA GLY A 199 12.17 2.23 -6.61
C GLY A 199 10.88 2.02 -5.83
N ILE A 200 9.70 2.32 -6.44
CA ILE A 200 8.38 2.20 -5.81
C ILE A 200 7.68 0.95 -6.31
N PHE A 201 6.94 0.28 -5.40
CA PHE A 201 6.04 -0.80 -5.75
C PHE A 201 4.63 -0.27 -6.01
N ILE A 202 3.99 -0.79 -7.05
CA ILE A 202 2.54 -0.66 -7.25
C ILE A 202 1.87 -1.82 -6.53
N GLY A 203 1.09 -1.49 -5.50
CA GLY A 203 0.35 -2.46 -4.71
C GLY A 203 -1.11 -2.51 -5.12
N VAL A 204 -1.53 -3.56 -5.81
CA VAL A 204 -2.93 -3.75 -6.23
C VAL A 204 -3.71 -4.34 -5.06
N GLN A 205 -4.78 -3.67 -4.63
CA GLN A 205 -5.62 -4.10 -3.51
C GLN A 205 -6.81 -4.93 -3.98
N ASN A 206 -7.05 -6.08 -3.33
CA ASN A 206 -8.34 -6.75 -3.37
C ASN A 206 -9.34 -5.93 -2.55
N HIS A 207 -10.36 -5.36 -3.21
CA HIS A 207 -11.29 -4.45 -2.53
C HIS A 207 -12.76 -4.95 -2.54
N GLY A 208 -12.98 -6.18 -3.01
CA GLY A 208 -14.26 -6.88 -2.92
C GLY A 208 -15.22 -6.62 -4.08
N ASP A 209 -14.70 -6.21 -5.24
CA ASP A 209 -15.47 -6.10 -6.48
C ASP A 209 -14.87 -6.97 -7.58
N PHE A 210 -13.82 -6.54 -8.28
CA PHE A 210 -13.18 -7.36 -9.32
C PHE A 210 -12.33 -8.49 -8.70
N LEU A 211 -11.63 -8.23 -7.60
CA LEU A 211 -10.84 -9.22 -6.88
C LEU A 211 -11.56 -9.65 -5.60
N THR A 212 -12.25 -10.79 -5.64
CA THR A 212 -13.02 -11.34 -4.52
C THR A 212 -12.41 -12.59 -3.90
N SER A 213 -11.39 -13.16 -4.55
CA SER A 213 -10.65 -14.33 -4.07
C SER A 213 -9.15 -14.17 -4.24
N GLY A 214 -8.36 -14.93 -3.49
CA GLY A 214 -6.91 -14.97 -3.62
C GLY A 214 -6.45 -15.47 -4.97
N ALA A 215 -7.20 -16.41 -5.56
CA ALA A 215 -6.92 -16.93 -6.89
C ALA A 215 -7.03 -15.85 -7.97
N GLU A 216 -8.10 -15.04 -7.94
CA GLU A 216 -8.27 -13.90 -8.85
C GLU A 216 -7.18 -12.86 -8.68
N HIS A 217 -6.80 -12.57 -7.44
CA HIS A 217 -5.73 -11.62 -7.14
C HIS A 217 -4.39 -12.08 -7.73
N VAL A 218 -4.03 -13.33 -7.50
CA VAL A 218 -2.79 -13.93 -8.05
C VAL A 218 -2.85 -14.02 -9.58
N SER A 219 -4.02 -14.33 -10.18
CA SER A 219 -4.22 -14.35 -11.63
C SER A 219 -3.86 -13.01 -12.26
N LEU A 220 -4.45 -11.91 -11.75
CA LEU A 220 -4.19 -10.57 -12.24
C LEU A 220 -2.70 -10.21 -12.13
N LEU A 221 -2.07 -10.46 -10.98
CA LEU A 221 -0.64 -10.16 -10.79
C LEU A 221 0.26 -10.94 -11.75
N LYS A 222 -0.04 -12.21 -12.00
CA LYS A 222 0.67 -13.04 -12.98
C LYS A 222 0.46 -12.52 -14.41
N ARG A 223 -0.74 -12.03 -14.73
CA ARG A 223 -1.04 -11.45 -16.05
C ARG A 223 -0.33 -10.10 -16.25
N VAL A 224 -0.22 -9.27 -15.21
CA VAL A 224 0.62 -8.05 -15.24
C VAL A 224 2.07 -8.41 -15.51
N ASN A 225 2.56 -9.48 -14.89
CA ASN A 225 3.91 -10.03 -15.11
C ASN A 225 5.03 -8.96 -14.95
N HIS A 226 4.99 -8.21 -13.85
CA HIS A 226 6.01 -7.20 -13.55
C HIS A 226 6.43 -7.29 -12.06
N PRO A 227 7.75 -7.29 -11.75
CA PRO A 227 8.23 -7.49 -10.38
C PRO A 227 7.80 -6.38 -9.41
N ASN A 228 7.59 -5.15 -9.89
CA ASN A 228 7.11 -4.04 -9.09
C ASN A 228 5.57 -3.94 -9.00
N CYS A 229 4.82 -4.88 -9.60
CA CYS A 229 3.38 -5.03 -9.39
C CYS A 229 3.12 -6.15 -8.39
N ARG A 230 2.62 -5.80 -7.21
CA ARG A 230 2.49 -6.73 -6.09
C ARG A 230 1.11 -6.61 -5.44
N ALA A 231 0.81 -7.49 -4.49
CA ALA A 231 -0.45 -7.47 -3.75
C ALA A 231 -0.41 -6.47 -2.57
N ILE A 232 -1.50 -5.70 -2.41
CA ILE A 232 -1.94 -5.25 -1.09
C ILE A 232 -2.96 -6.26 -0.60
N VAL A 233 -2.64 -7.01 0.43
CA VAL A 233 -3.53 -8.02 0.99
C VAL A 233 -4.49 -7.36 1.98
N ASP A 234 -5.70 -7.03 1.52
CA ASP A 234 -6.79 -6.57 2.39
C ASP A 234 -7.49 -7.79 2.98
N THR A 235 -7.29 -8.01 4.27
CA THR A 235 -7.76 -9.22 4.95
C THR A 235 -9.28 -9.31 5.06
N GLY A 236 -10.01 -8.21 4.93
CA GLY A 236 -11.47 -8.14 5.02
C GLY A 236 -12.20 -8.07 3.68
N LYS A 237 -11.51 -8.30 2.56
CA LYS A 237 -12.08 -8.09 1.22
C LYS A 237 -12.04 -9.31 0.30
N TYR A 238 -11.59 -10.46 0.78
CA TYR A 238 -11.87 -11.73 0.12
C TYR A 238 -13.25 -12.22 0.53
N LEU A 239 -14.14 -12.41 -0.46
CA LEU A 239 -15.58 -12.69 -0.23
C LEU A 239 -15.88 -14.20 -0.33
N THR A 240 -15.02 -15.02 0.24
CA THR A 240 -15.10 -16.48 0.23
C THR A 240 -15.54 -17.03 1.58
N ALA A 241 -15.76 -18.33 1.65
CA ALA A 241 -16.19 -19.00 2.88
C ALA A 241 -15.08 -19.01 3.96
N ASP A 242 -13.82 -19.19 3.57
CA ASP A 242 -12.65 -19.06 4.46
C ASP A 242 -11.65 -18.06 3.87
N PRO A 243 -11.74 -16.77 4.23
CA PRO A 243 -10.85 -15.74 3.72
C PRO A 243 -9.38 -15.96 4.10
N TYR A 244 -9.06 -16.74 5.14
CA TYR A 244 -7.66 -17.03 5.48
C TYR A 244 -6.94 -17.90 4.44
N VAL A 245 -7.67 -18.76 3.72
CA VAL A 245 -7.13 -19.51 2.58
C VAL A 245 -6.71 -18.56 1.47
N ASP A 246 -7.55 -17.58 1.16
CA ASP A 246 -7.26 -16.57 0.12
C ASP A 246 -6.13 -15.63 0.52
N ILE A 247 -6.11 -15.21 1.80
CA ILE A 247 -5.02 -14.43 2.38
C ILE A 247 -3.69 -15.19 2.24
N ALA A 248 -3.67 -16.48 2.60
CA ALA A 248 -2.47 -17.31 2.48
C ALA A 248 -2.02 -17.50 1.02
N LEU A 249 -2.96 -17.60 0.09
CA LEU A 249 -2.66 -17.72 -1.34
C LEU A 249 -2.04 -16.45 -1.91
N ALA A 250 -2.49 -15.27 -1.50
CA ALA A 250 -2.00 -13.99 -1.96
C ALA A 250 -0.74 -13.50 -1.21
N ALA A 251 -0.53 -13.92 0.02
CA ALA A 251 0.56 -13.47 0.90
C ALA A 251 1.97 -13.57 0.28
N PRO A 252 2.35 -14.60 -0.51
CA PRO A 252 3.66 -14.65 -1.18
C PRO A 252 3.89 -13.53 -2.18
N PHE A 253 2.82 -12.89 -2.66
CA PHE A 253 2.87 -11.75 -3.58
C PHE A 253 2.75 -10.41 -2.86
N ALA A 254 2.55 -10.39 -1.54
CA ALA A 254 2.33 -9.17 -0.78
C ALA A 254 3.54 -8.23 -0.80
N VAL A 255 3.26 -6.94 -0.92
CA VAL A 255 4.21 -5.84 -0.70
C VAL A 255 3.75 -4.96 0.47
N ASN A 256 2.47 -4.95 0.75
CA ASN A 256 1.88 -4.33 1.94
C ASN A 256 0.52 -5.01 2.24
N TRP A 257 -0.09 -4.66 3.36
CA TRP A 257 -1.32 -5.27 3.84
C TRP A 257 -2.34 -4.20 4.24
N GLN A 258 -3.59 -4.63 4.45
CA GLN A 258 -4.58 -3.92 5.24
C GLN A 258 -5.25 -4.92 6.18
N VAL A 259 -4.82 -4.92 7.44
CA VAL A 259 -5.35 -5.82 8.46
C VAL A 259 -6.64 -5.23 9.00
N LYS A 260 -7.75 -5.87 8.67
CA LYS A 260 -9.09 -5.46 9.07
C LYS A 260 -9.48 -6.07 10.42
N GLU A 261 -10.45 -5.46 11.04
CA GLU A 261 -11.07 -5.90 12.30
C GLU A 261 -11.66 -7.31 12.20
N THR A 262 -12.23 -7.64 11.04
CA THR A 262 -12.76 -8.97 10.72
C THR A 262 -12.35 -9.37 9.29
N PRO A 263 -11.96 -10.63 9.06
CA PRO A 263 -11.61 -11.08 7.72
C PRO A 263 -12.85 -11.30 6.83
N PHE A 264 -14.05 -11.24 7.39
CA PHE A 264 -15.30 -11.44 6.66
C PHE A 264 -15.91 -10.13 6.10
N GLY A 265 -15.26 -8.98 6.30
CA GLY A 265 -15.67 -7.69 5.75
C GLY A 265 -17.07 -7.20 6.19
N LYS A 266 -17.64 -7.77 7.25
CA LYS A 266 -18.98 -7.45 7.75
C LYS A 266 -18.96 -7.31 9.27
N PRO A 267 -19.75 -6.39 9.86
CA PRO A 267 -19.89 -6.31 11.31
C PRO A 267 -20.51 -7.60 11.86
N ASN A 268 -20.29 -7.84 13.14
CA ASN A 268 -20.85 -9.03 13.87
C ASN A 268 -20.35 -10.38 13.34
N LYS A 269 -19.21 -10.40 12.66
CA LYS A 269 -18.46 -11.61 12.27
C LYS A 269 -17.29 -11.80 13.23
N PRO A 270 -16.72 -13.01 13.30
CA PRO A 270 -15.52 -13.25 14.10
C PRO A 270 -14.43 -12.23 13.83
N LEU A 271 -13.79 -11.76 14.89
CA LEU A 271 -12.64 -10.84 14.76
C LEU A 271 -11.47 -11.53 14.06
N THR A 272 -10.60 -10.73 13.49
CA THR A 272 -9.36 -11.21 12.89
C THR A 272 -8.46 -11.85 13.94
N ASP A 273 -8.08 -13.10 13.71
CA ASP A 273 -7.04 -13.79 14.50
C ASP A 273 -5.66 -13.26 14.07
N MET A 274 -5.08 -12.38 14.90
CA MET A 274 -3.79 -11.75 14.61
C MET A 274 -2.64 -12.76 14.57
N ARG A 275 -2.68 -13.85 15.37
CA ARG A 275 -1.68 -14.92 15.32
C ARG A 275 -1.71 -15.64 13.97
N LYS A 276 -2.92 -15.90 13.46
CA LYS A 276 -3.10 -16.53 12.14
C LYS A 276 -2.58 -15.62 11.03
N ILE A 277 -2.85 -14.31 11.08
CA ILE A 277 -2.31 -13.32 10.12
C ILE A 277 -0.78 -13.28 10.15
N VAL A 278 -0.20 -13.16 11.33
CA VAL A 278 1.27 -13.13 11.51
C VAL A 278 1.90 -14.43 11.02
N LYS A 279 1.30 -15.58 11.34
CA LYS A 279 1.78 -16.88 10.84
C LYS A 279 1.75 -16.94 9.31
N ILE A 280 0.66 -16.53 8.67
CA ILE A 280 0.55 -16.50 7.20
C ILE A 280 1.63 -15.60 6.59
N ALA A 281 1.83 -14.39 7.15
CA ALA A 281 2.84 -13.46 6.67
C ALA A 281 4.25 -14.06 6.79
N ARG A 282 4.57 -14.71 7.92
CA ARG A 282 5.86 -15.40 8.14
C ARG A 282 6.07 -16.58 7.19
N ASP A 283 5.07 -17.44 7.05
CA ASP A 283 5.12 -18.60 6.16
C ASP A 283 5.35 -18.16 4.69
N ALA A 284 4.80 -17.02 4.30
CA ALA A 284 5.01 -16.42 2.98
C ALA A 284 6.38 -15.74 2.81
N GLY A 285 7.20 -15.66 3.86
CA GLY A 285 8.48 -14.95 3.84
C GLY A 285 8.33 -13.42 3.77
N TYR A 286 7.16 -12.89 4.15
CA TYR A 286 6.90 -11.46 4.12
C TYR A 286 7.70 -10.73 5.18
N ASN A 287 8.32 -9.61 4.78
CA ASN A 287 9.02 -8.68 5.66
C ASN A 287 8.49 -7.28 5.40
N GLY A 288 8.03 -6.59 6.42
CA GLY A 288 7.50 -5.24 6.26
C GLY A 288 6.41 -4.91 7.26
N TYR A 289 5.50 -4.03 6.83
CA TYR A 289 4.46 -3.50 7.67
C TYR A 289 3.16 -4.29 7.54
N LEU A 290 2.41 -4.34 8.64
CA LEU A 290 1.04 -4.82 8.70
C LEU A 290 0.13 -3.64 9.09
N PRO A 291 -0.27 -2.78 8.12
CA PRO A 291 -1.15 -1.65 8.40
C PRO A 291 -2.51 -2.12 8.90
N ILE A 292 -2.92 -1.58 10.05
CA ILE A 292 -4.25 -1.81 10.62
C ILE A 292 -5.21 -0.78 10.06
N GLU A 293 -6.36 -1.25 9.59
CA GLU A 293 -7.47 -0.39 9.18
C GLU A 293 -8.75 -0.86 9.87
N SER A 294 -9.32 0.02 10.68
CA SER A 294 -10.56 -0.22 11.44
C SER A 294 -11.65 0.73 10.98
N LEU A 295 -12.83 0.21 10.66
CA LEU A 295 -13.92 0.96 10.07
C LEU A 295 -15.23 0.74 10.83
N PRO A 296 -16.08 1.77 10.98
CA PRO A 296 -17.38 1.66 11.65
C PRO A 296 -18.33 0.65 10.99
N MET A 297 -18.24 0.44 9.67
CA MET A 297 -19.08 -0.50 8.91
C MET A 297 -20.58 -0.37 9.25
N GLY A 298 -21.08 0.88 9.39
CA GLY A 298 -22.48 1.19 9.72
C GLY A 298 -22.84 1.09 11.21
N ARG A 299 -21.89 0.76 12.10
CA ARG A 299 -22.11 0.80 13.55
C ARG A 299 -22.18 2.26 14.03
N LYS A 300 -23.20 2.57 14.83
CA LYS A 300 -23.28 3.85 15.54
C LYS A 300 -22.33 3.81 16.74
N ASP A 301 -21.83 4.95 17.14
CA ASP A 301 -20.97 5.11 18.33
C ASP A 301 -19.70 4.22 18.30
N TYR A 302 -19.12 4.05 17.10
CA TYR A 302 -17.92 3.26 16.92
C TYR A 302 -16.68 4.01 17.40
N ASP A 303 -16.00 3.44 18.40
CA ASP A 303 -14.75 3.97 18.95
C ASP A 303 -13.55 3.53 18.10
N THR A 304 -13.31 4.25 17.00
CA THR A 304 -12.15 4.00 16.13
C THR A 304 -10.80 4.00 16.87
N PRO A 305 -10.49 5.00 17.75
CA PRO A 305 -9.27 4.99 18.54
C PRO A 305 -9.12 3.79 19.47
N GLY A 306 -10.17 3.42 20.16
CA GLY A 306 -10.16 2.28 21.08
C GLY A 306 -9.94 0.97 20.35
N GLU A 307 -10.61 0.78 19.22
CA GLU A 307 -10.49 -0.42 18.41
C GLU A 307 -9.11 -0.56 17.77
N LEU A 308 -8.55 0.53 17.27
CA LEU A 308 -7.17 0.55 16.75
C LEU A 308 -6.15 0.17 17.82
N LYS A 309 -6.28 0.69 19.03
CA LYS A 309 -5.39 0.34 20.17
C LYS A 309 -5.53 -1.15 20.55
N ARG A 310 -6.77 -1.70 20.53
CA ARG A 310 -7.02 -3.13 20.76
C ARG A 310 -6.30 -3.98 19.72
N MET A 311 -6.56 -3.70 18.43
CA MET A 311 -5.96 -4.44 17.32
C MET A 311 -4.43 -4.34 17.33
N LEU A 312 -3.88 -3.16 17.62
CA LEU A 312 -2.44 -2.94 17.74
C LEU A 312 -1.82 -3.79 18.84
N LYS A 313 -2.46 -3.84 20.02
CA LYS A 313 -1.99 -4.67 21.14
C LYS A 313 -1.95 -6.13 20.76
N GLU A 314 -3.00 -6.64 20.14
CA GLU A 314 -3.09 -8.04 19.71
C GLU A 314 -2.07 -8.37 18.61
N LEU A 315 -1.90 -7.47 17.63
CA LEU A 315 -0.93 -7.66 16.56
C LEU A 315 0.51 -7.65 17.09
N LYS A 316 0.85 -6.72 17.99
CA LYS A 316 2.18 -6.68 18.64
C LYS A 316 2.44 -7.95 19.45
N ALA A 317 1.46 -8.45 20.18
CA ALA A 317 1.59 -9.70 20.93
C ALA A 317 1.87 -10.88 19.97
N ALA A 318 1.12 -10.97 18.87
CA ALA A 318 1.33 -12.02 17.86
C ALA A 318 2.69 -11.93 17.15
N ILE A 319 3.19 -10.70 16.91
CA ILE A 319 4.53 -10.50 16.31
C ILE A 319 5.65 -10.89 17.28
N ALA A 320 5.44 -10.75 18.58
CA ALA A 320 6.45 -11.09 19.60
C ALA A 320 6.57 -12.61 19.86
N GLU A 321 5.59 -13.41 19.49
CA GLU A 321 5.62 -14.89 19.52
C GLU A 321 6.50 -15.46 18.37
#